data_d612c938543d822148017b3bc6806f7b
#
_entry.id   d612c938543d822148017b3bc6806f7b
#
_cell.length_a   1.000
_cell.length_b   1.000
_cell.length_c   1.000
_cell.angle_alpha   90.00
_cell.angle_beta   90.00
_cell.angle_gamma   90.00
#
_symmetry.space_group_name_H-M   'P 1'
#
loop_
_entity.id
_entity.type
_entity.pdbx_description
1 polymer ?
#
loop_
_entity_poly.entity_id
_entity_poly.type
_entity_poly.pdbx_seq_one_letter_code
_entity_poly.pdbx_strand_id
1 'polypeptide(L)'
;NINGATQEIDDPEMPLLWAIREQAGLTGTKFGCGSGVCGACTIHVDGAAVRSCITPASFAEGKDITTIEALSKNEDGHLLQQAWIDENVPQCGYCQSGQIMSAAAFLKNNPSPTDEEIRAGMNVLCRCGTYLRIHAAIARAAQPSDESLTDDSKL
;
A
#
# COMPACT_ATOMS: atom_id res chain seq x y z
N ASN A 1 -3.19 15.64 -8.66
CA ASN A 1 -4.31 14.72 -8.81
C ASN A 1 -4.25 13.66 -7.73
N ILE A 2 -5.31 13.52 -6.92
CA ILE A 2 -5.39 12.50 -5.85
C ILE A 2 -6.54 11.55 -6.18
N ASN A 3 -6.24 10.29 -6.43
CA ASN A 3 -7.21 9.23 -6.76
C ASN A 3 -8.13 9.58 -7.95
N GLY A 4 -7.62 10.34 -8.91
CA GLY A 4 -8.36 10.79 -10.10
C GLY A 4 -9.13 12.10 -9.91
N ALA A 5 -9.06 12.74 -8.74
CA ALA A 5 -9.64 14.04 -8.48
C ALA A 5 -8.56 15.13 -8.36
N THR A 6 -8.73 16.22 -9.08
CA THR A 6 -7.85 17.39 -8.92
C THR A 6 -8.07 18.03 -7.54
N GLN A 7 -6.99 18.29 -6.83
CA GLN A 7 -7.00 18.95 -5.52
C GLN A 7 -6.16 20.22 -5.59
N GLU A 8 -6.67 21.31 -5.03
CA GLU A 8 -5.89 22.49 -4.75
C GLU A 8 -5.37 22.41 -3.32
N ILE A 9 -4.08 22.64 -3.12
CA ILE A 9 -3.42 22.54 -1.82
C ILE A 9 -2.98 23.93 -1.40
N ASP A 10 -3.45 24.39 -0.25
CA ASP A 10 -3.26 25.78 0.22
C ASP A 10 -1.79 26.10 0.53
N ASP A 11 -1.06 25.11 1.08
CA ASP A 11 0.36 25.26 1.43
C ASP A 11 1.19 24.18 0.68
N PRO A 12 1.98 24.57 -0.34
CA PRO A 12 2.80 23.65 -1.11
C PRO A 12 3.94 23.02 -0.31
N GLU A 13 4.35 23.61 0.81
CA GLU A 13 5.42 23.09 1.65
C GLU A 13 4.93 22.17 2.77
N MET A 14 3.59 22.07 2.98
CA MET A 14 3.07 21.13 3.94
C MET A 14 3.41 19.68 3.53
N PRO A 15 3.64 18.75 4.49
CA PRO A 15 3.78 17.35 4.16
C PRO A 15 2.55 16.81 3.42
N LEU A 16 2.78 16.10 2.32
CA LEU A 16 1.73 15.54 1.46
C LEU A 16 0.73 14.69 2.24
N LEU A 17 1.18 14.06 3.34
CA LEU A 17 0.32 13.34 4.28
C LEU A 17 -0.87 14.19 4.77
N TRP A 18 -0.64 15.44 5.13
CA TRP A 18 -1.69 16.31 5.68
C TRP A 18 -2.59 16.85 4.58
N ALA A 19 -2.04 17.15 3.39
CA ALA A 19 -2.85 17.45 2.22
C ALA A 19 -3.85 16.33 1.90
N ILE A 20 -3.39 15.07 1.94
CA ILE A 20 -4.23 13.89 1.71
C ILE A 20 -5.29 13.72 2.81
N ARG A 21 -4.89 13.85 4.08
CA ARG A 21 -5.79 13.55 5.20
C ARG A 21 -6.75 14.68 5.53
N GLU A 22 -6.27 15.92 5.56
CA GLU A 22 -7.04 17.06 6.05
C GLU A 22 -7.77 17.80 4.93
N GLN A 23 -7.14 17.95 3.75
CA GLN A 23 -7.76 18.67 2.65
C GLN A 23 -8.54 17.74 1.70
N ALA A 24 -7.99 16.57 1.33
CA ALA A 24 -8.71 15.59 0.52
C ALA A 24 -9.61 14.64 1.35
N GLY A 25 -9.54 14.66 2.68
CA GLY A 25 -10.38 13.85 3.57
C GLY A 25 -10.10 12.34 3.53
N LEU A 26 -8.95 11.92 2.96
CA LEU A 26 -8.58 10.52 2.78
C LEU A 26 -7.77 10.02 3.99
N THR A 27 -8.43 9.38 4.94
CA THR A 27 -7.85 9.03 6.25
C THR A 27 -7.18 7.66 6.31
N GLY A 28 -7.20 6.88 5.24
CA GLY A 28 -6.55 5.56 5.16
C GLY A 28 -5.04 5.62 5.28
N THR A 29 -4.39 6.66 4.73
CA THR A 29 -2.97 6.93 4.91
C THR A 29 -2.71 7.40 6.36
N LYS A 30 -1.75 6.79 7.08
CA LYS A 30 -1.58 6.99 8.52
C LYS A 30 -0.29 7.76 8.86
N PHE A 31 -0.38 8.66 9.84
CA PHE A 31 0.80 9.26 10.48
C PHE A 31 1.38 8.28 11.51
N GLY A 32 2.71 8.13 11.54
CA GLY A 32 3.41 7.33 12.54
C GLY A 32 4.63 8.06 13.09
N CYS A 33 5.79 7.96 12.42
CA CYS A 33 7.04 8.53 12.92
C CYS A 33 7.29 10.00 12.52
N GLY A 34 6.70 10.49 11.42
CA GLY A 34 6.98 11.83 10.87
C GLY A 34 8.38 11.99 10.26
N SER A 35 9.16 10.92 10.15
CA SER A 35 10.57 10.93 9.72
C SER A 35 10.87 9.95 8.57
N GLY A 36 9.84 9.46 7.89
CA GLY A 36 10.00 8.56 6.75
C GLY A 36 10.36 7.10 7.07
N VAL A 37 10.58 6.75 8.34
CA VAL A 37 11.12 5.45 8.77
C VAL A 37 10.06 4.36 8.84
N CYS A 38 8.91 4.61 9.50
CA CYS A 38 7.95 3.56 9.83
C CYS A 38 7.11 3.06 8.64
N GLY A 39 6.93 3.85 7.61
CA GLY A 39 6.21 3.50 6.39
C GLY A 39 4.68 3.50 6.47
N ALA A 40 4.06 3.82 7.62
CA ALA A 40 2.60 3.87 7.76
C ALA A 40 1.93 4.88 6.81
N CYS A 41 2.69 5.89 6.37
CA CYS A 41 2.25 6.96 5.48
C CYS A 41 2.55 6.69 3.99
N THR A 42 2.86 5.46 3.59
CA THR A 42 3.18 5.15 2.19
C THR A 42 1.98 5.35 1.30
N ILE A 43 2.22 6.05 0.20
CA ILE A 43 1.31 6.27 -0.93
C ILE A 43 2.08 5.99 -2.22
N HIS A 44 1.39 6.00 -3.37
CA HIS A 44 2.06 6.01 -4.66
C HIS A 44 2.00 7.42 -5.27
N VAL A 45 3.11 7.87 -5.85
CA VAL A 45 3.20 9.04 -6.73
C VAL A 45 3.72 8.54 -8.07
N ASP A 46 2.92 8.66 -9.12
CA ASP A 46 3.18 8.07 -10.45
C ASP A 46 3.52 6.56 -10.37
N GLY A 47 2.88 5.86 -9.43
CA GLY A 47 3.07 4.44 -9.18
C GLY A 47 4.28 4.06 -8.32
N ALA A 48 5.13 5.00 -7.94
CA ALA A 48 6.26 4.77 -7.04
C ALA A 48 5.87 4.96 -5.58
N ALA A 49 6.33 4.06 -4.69
CA ALA A 49 6.07 4.17 -3.25
C ALA A 49 6.83 5.35 -2.63
N VAL A 50 6.11 6.25 -1.97
CA VAL A 50 6.63 7.49 -1.37
C VAL A 50 6.17 7.61 0.08
N ARG A 51 7.04 8.12 0.96
CA ARG A 51 6.73 8.44 2.37
C ARG A 51 6.12 9.83 2.48
N SER A 52 4.80 9.94 2.48
CA SER A 52 4.09 11.23 2.43
C SER A 52 4.34 12.15 3.63
N CYS A 53 4.78 11.62 4.78
CA CYS A 53 5.05 12.44 5.97
C CYS A 53 6.31 13.33 5.87
N ILE A 54 7.21 13.06 4.93
CA ILE A 54 8.45 13.82 4.71
C ILE A 54 8.53 14.42 3.29
N THR A 55 7.51 14.21 2.49
CA THR A 55 7.44 14.70 1.10
C THR A 55 6.52 15.92 1.07
N PRO A 56 6.99 17.09 0.60
CA PRO A 56 6.16 18.29 0.51
C PRO A 56 5.09 18.11 -0.59
N ALA A 57 3.96 18.79 -0.44
CA ALA A 57 2.86 18.73 -1.40
C ALA A 57 3.28 19.21 -2.81
N SER A 58 4.19 20.20 -2.89
CA SER A 58 4.79 20.69 -4.14
C SER A 58 5.48 19.61 -4.97
N PHE A 59 6.03 18.57 -4.32
CA PHE A 59 6.63 17.43 -5.04
C PHE A 59 5.61 16.70 -5.94
N ALA A 60 4.36 16.72 -5.57
CA ALA A 60 3.28 16.02 -6.27
C ALA A 60 2.52 16.89 -7.28
N GLU A 61 2.96 18.14 -7.51
CA GLU A 61 2.38 19.00 -8.52
C GLU A 61 2.50 18.37 -9.91
N GLY A 62 1.37 18.30 -10.63
CA GLY A 62 1.28 17.68 -11.96
C GLY A 62 1.40 16.16 -11.98
N LYS A 63 1.46 15.48 -10.81
CA LYS A 63 1.58 14.02 -10.70
C LYS A 63 0.30 13.37 -10.22
N ASP A 64 0.20 12.07 -10.47
CA ASP A 64 -0.90 11.23 -10.01
C ASP A 64 -0.56 10.56 -8.67
N ILE A 65 -1.37 10.88 -7.66
CA ILE A 65 -1.28 10.27 -6.34
C ILE A 65 -2.33 9.17 -6.22
N THR A 66 -1.91 7.97 -5.82
CA THR A 66 -2.79 6.87 -5.45
C THR A 66 -2.63 6.58 -3.96
N THR A 67 -3.74 6.58 -3.23
CA THR A 67 -3.80 6.17 -1.83
C THR A 67 -4.46 4.80 -1.69
N ILE A 68 -4.47 4.26 -0.47
CA ILE A 68 -5.08 2.94 -0.18
C ILE A 68 -6.56 2.88 -0.60
N GLU A 69 -7.29 3.99 -0.55
CA GLU A 69 -8.70 4.06 -0.92
C GLU A 69 -8.97 3.83 -2.41
N ALA A 70 -7.96 4.03 -3.25
CA ALA A 70 -8.09 3.82 -4.69
C ALA A 70 -7.35 2.57 -5.20
N LEU A 71 -6.55 1.91 -4.36
CA LEU A 71 -5.69 0.81 -4.78
C LEU A 71 -6.51 -0.37 -5.33
N SER A 72 -7.66 -0.68 -4.73
CA SER A 72 -8.54 -1.78 -5.14
C SER A 72 -9.24 -1.57 -6.49
N LYS A 73 -9.16 -0.36 -7.07
CA LYS A 73 -9.65 -0.11 -8.42
C LYS A 73 -8.79 -0.81 -9.50
N ASN A 74 -7.59 -1.20 -9.15
CA ASN A 74 -6.68 -1.97 -9.98
C ASN A 74 -6.74 -3.44 -9.58
N GLU A 75 -6.68 -4.35 -10.54
CA GLU A 75 -6.77 -5.80 -10.30
C GLU A 75 -5.69 -6.29 -9.32
N ASP A 76 -4.44 -5.90 -9.53
CA ASP A 76 -3.31 -6.25 -8.64
C ASP A 76 -3.52 -5.78 -7.20
N GLY A 77 -4.08 -4.57 -7.01
CA GLY A 77 -4.40 -4.03 -5.70
C GLY A 77 -5.54 -4.79 -5.02
N HIS A 78 -6.51 -5.26 -5.79
CA HIS A 78 -7.62 -6.08 -5.28
C HIS A 78 -7.11 -7.46 -4.82
N LEU A 79 -6.29 -8.15 -5.61
CA LEU A 79 -5.71 -9.45 -5.26
C LEU A 79 -4.86 -9.36 -3.99
N LEU A 80 -4.05 -8.32 -3.86
CA LEU A 80 -3.23 -8.10 -2.67
C LEU A 80 -4.09 -7.86 -1.43
N GLN A 81 -5.14 -7.05 -1.51
CA GLN A 81 -6.05 -6.81 -0.39
C GLN A 81 -6.81 -8.08 0.00
N GLN A 82 -7.21 -8.92 -0.99
CA GLN A 82 -7.83 -10.20 -0.72
C GLN A 82 -6.87 -11.15 0.01
N ALA A 83 -5.61 -11.25 -0.44
CA ALA A 83 -4.58 -12.04 0.24
C ALA A 83 -4.37 -11.60 1.69
N TRP A 84 -4.48 -10.29 1.98
CA TRP A 84 -4.43 -9.75 3.35
C TRP A 84 -5.56 -10.25 4.23
N ILE A 85 -6.76 -10.40 3.67
CA ILE A 85 -7.93 -10.95 4.36
C ILE A 85 -7.74 -12.45 4.59
N ASP A 86 -7.37 -13.19 3.54
CA ASP A 86 -7.20 -14.64 3.59
C ASP A 86 -6.15 -15.08 4.63
N GLU A 87 -5.05 -14.35 4.71
CA GLU A 87 -3.97 -14.60 5.69
C GLU A 87 -4.23 -14.00 7.08
N ASN A 88 -5.39 -13.36 7.30
CA ASN A 88 -5.74 -12.69 8.56
C ASN A 88 -4.60 -11.79 9.09
N VAL A 89 -4.02 -11.00 8.22
CA VAL A 89 -2.80 -10.23 8.51
C VAL A 89 -2.97 -9.23 9.65
N PRO A 90 -4.03 -8.40 9.72
CA PRO A 90 -4.11 -7.32 10.69
C PRO A 90 -4.23 -7.81 12.14
N GLN A 91 -3.59 -7.05 13.06
CA GLN A 91 -3.92 -7.09 14.48
C GLN A 91 -4.54 -5.74 14.88
N CYS A 92 -3.77 -4.68 15.15
CA CYS A 92 -4.34 -3.35 15.42
C CYS A 92 -4.80 -2.63 14.15
N GLY A 93 -4.33 -3.01 12.98
CA GLY A 93 -4.70 -2.45 11.67
C GLY A 93 -3.97 -1.16 11.28
N TYR A 94 -3.25 -0.49 12.19
CA TYR A 94 -2.74 0.86 11.96
C TYR A 94 -1.74 0.98 10.80
N CYS A 95 -0.80 0.05 10.66
CA CYS A 95 0.21 0.07 9.60
C CYS A 95 -0.24 -0.55 8.28
N GLN A 96 -1.44 -1.15 8.22
CA GLN A 96 -1.80 -2.02 7.11
C GLN A 96 -1.94 -1.29 5.77
N SER A 97 -2.46 -0.07 5.75
CA SER A 97 -2.48 0.73 4.53
C SER A 97 -1.08 0.95 3.97
N GLY A 98 -0.12 1.32 4.83
CA GLY A 98 1.28 1.48 4.42
C GLY A 98 1.94 0.18 3.98
N GLN A 99 1.63 -0.94 4.65
CA GLN A 99 2.11 -2.28 4.26
C GLN A 99 1.61 -2.65 2.86
N ILE A 100 0.32 -2.54 2.62
CA ILE A 100 -0.31 -2.89 1.33
C ILE A 100 0.20 -1.98 0.21
N MET A 101 0.29 -0.67 0.43
CA MET A 101 0.83 0.27 -0.57
C MET A 101 2.30 -0.05 -0.90
N SER A 102 3.12 -0.38 0.11
CA SER A 102 4.51 -0.79 -0.11
C SER A 102 4.62 -2.11 -0.85
N ALA A 103 3.79 -3.10 -0.49
CA ALA A 103 3.75 -4.40 -1.13
C ALA A 103 3.30 -4.31 -2.60
N ALA A 104 2.29 -3.48 -2.92
CA ALA A 104 1.83 -3.27 -4.28
C ALA A 104 2.93 -2.69 -5.18
N ALA A 105 3.67 -1.69 -4.70
CA ALA A 105 4.81 -1.14 -5.44
C ALA A 105 5.97 -2.14 -5.57
N PHE A 106 6.21 -2.96 -4.56
CA PHE A 106 7.21 -4.02 -4.57
C PHE A 106 6.88 -5.09 -5.62
N LEU A 107 5.65 -5.61 -5.62
CA LEU A 107 5.21 -6.64 -6.56
C LEU A 107 5.16 -6.14 -8.01
N LYS A 108 4.84 -4.87 -8.23
CA LYS A 108 4.90 -4.26 -9.56
C LYS A 108 6.30 -4.34 -10.19
N ASN A 109 7.34 -4.21 -9.37
CA ASN A 109 8.73 -4.27 -9.82
C ASN A 109 9.34 -5.67 -9.72
N ASN A 110 8.75 -6.56 -8.93
CA ASN A 110 9.17 -7.94 -8.73
C ASN A 110 7.92 -8.85 -8.62
N PRO A 111 7.35 -9.28 -9.76
CA PRO A 111 6.07 -10.00 -9.79
C PRO A 111 6.12 -11.42 -9.23
N SER A 112 7.29 -12.01 -9.10
CA SER A 112 7.48 -13.38 -8.60
C SER A 112 8.61 -13.45 -7.59
N PRO A 113 8.48 -12.77 -6.43
CA PRO A 113 9.57 -12.66 -5.46
C PRO A 113 9.77 -13.95 -4.68
N THR A 114 11.01 -14.22 -4.31
CA THR A 114 11.36 -15.21 -3.30
C THR A 114 11.02 -14.69 -1.89
N ASP A 115 10.93 -15.58 -0.91
CA ASP A 115 10.73 -15.21 0.50
C ASP A 115 11.82 -14.26 1.01
N GLU A 116 13.06 -14.43 0.55
CA GLU A 116 14.18 -13.58 0.93
C GLU A 116 14.02 -12.16 0.35
N GLU A 117 13.62 -12.05 -0.90
CA GLU A 117 13.35 -10.76 -1.56
C GLU A 117 12.17 -10.03 -0.91
N ILE A 118 11.11 -10.74 -0.49
CA ILE A 118 10.00 -10.14 0.26
C ILE A 118 10.51 -9.57 1.59
N ARG A 119 11.32 -10.34 2.33
CA ARG A 119 11.88 -9.88 3.61
C ARG A 119 12.80 -8.68 3.46
N ALA A 120 13.61 -8.66 2.43
CA ALA A 120 14.52 -7.56 2.14
C ALA A 120 13.81 -6.31 1.59
N GLY A 121 12.76 -6.50 0.77
CA GLY A 121 12.03 -5.41 0.12
C GLY A 121 10.99 -4.74 1.01
N MET A 122 10.45 -5.45 2.01
CA MET A 122 9.40 -4.91 2.89
C MET A 122 10.00 -4.23 4.12
N ASN A 123 9.94 -2.91 4.14
CA ASN A 123 10.56 -2.05 5.16
C ASN A 123 9.54 -1.22 5.97
N VAL A 124 8.28 -1.64 6.03
CA VAL A 124 7.24 -0.99 6.83
C VAL A 124 7.15 -1.61 8.21
N LEU A 125 7.15 -0.79 9.26
CA LEU A 125 7.14 -1.25 10.64
C LEU A 125 5.74 -1.70 11.07
N CYS A 126 5.66 -2.93 11.60
CA CYS A 126 4.47 -3.45 12.27
C CYS A 126 4.75 -3.66 13.76
N ARG A 127 4.20 -2.80 14.64
CA ARG A 127 4.43 -2.91 16.10
C ARG A 127 3.79 -4.16 16.71
N CYS A 128 2.75 -4.71 16.07
CA CYS A 128 2.12 -5.97 16.45
C CYS A 128 2.93 -7.21 16.05
N GLY A 129 3.94 -7.06 15.20
CA GLY A 129 4.84 -8.14 14.78
C GLY A 129 4.20 -9.16 13.84
N THR A 130 3.18 -8.78 13.03
CA THR A 130 2.48 -9.71 12.13
C THR A 130 3.25 -10.01 10.83
N TYR A 131 4.58 -9.87 10.84
CA TYR A 131 5.42 -9.98 9.65
C TYR A 131 5.30 -11.32 8.92
N LEU A 132 5.16 -12.44 9.63
CA LEU A 132 4.99 -13.75 8.99
C LEU A 132 3.74 -13.79 8.11
N ARG A 133 2.63 -13.24 8.60
CA ARG A 133 1.37 -13.16 7.84
C ARG A 133 1.44 -12.14 6.71
N ILE A 134 2.15 -11.01 6.92
CA ILE A 134 2.41 -10.03 5.87
C ILE A 134 3.18 -10.67 4.70
N HIS A 135 4.26 -11.41 5.00
CA HIS A 135 5.06 -12.09 3.98
C HIS A 135 4.26 -13.18 3.26
N ALA A 136 3.47 -13.99 3.99
CA ALA A 136 2.60 -14.99 3.40
C ALA A 136 1.56 -14.37 2.44
N ALA A 137 0.94 -13.25 2.84
CA ALA A 137 -0.02 -12.54 1.99
C ALA A 137 0.63 -11.98 0.71
N ILE A 138 1.85 -11.46 0.79
CA ILE A 138 2.60 -10.98 -0.37
C ILE A 138 2.94 -12.14 -1.31
N ALA A 139 3.46 -13.24 -0.76
CA ALA A 139 3.79 -14.44 -1.54
C ALA A 139 2.55 -15.02 -2.23
N ARG A 140 1.39 -15.05 -1.53
CA ARG A 140 0.12 -15.49 -2.08
C ARG A 140 -0.36 -14.59 -3.23
N ALA A 141 -0.28 -13.27 -3.06
CA ALA A 141 -0.69 -12.32 -4.08
C ALA A 141 0.21 -12.32 -5.34
N ALA A 142 1.46 -12.78 -5.19
CA ALA A 142 2.41 -12.92 -6.29
C ALA A 142 2.19 -14.20 -7.12
N GLN A 143 1.40 -15.15 -6.63
CA GLN A 143 1.08 -16.36 -7.40
C GLN A 143 0.00 -16.04 -8.42
N PRO A 144 0.14 -16.48 -9.70
CA PRO A 144 -0.95 -16.37 -10.65
C PRO A 144 -2.16 -17.13 -10.07
N SER A 145 -3.35 -16.53 -10.17
CA SER A 145 -4.60 -17.19 -9.80
C SER A 145 -4.70 -18.50 -10.59
N ASP A 146 -4.54 -19.63 -9.91
CA ASP A 146 -4.78 -20.94 -10.49
C ASP A 146 -6.29 -21.06 -10.71
N GLU A 147 -6.79 -20.77 -11.90
CA GLU A 147 -8.17 -21.01 -12.33
C GLU A 147 -8.53 -22.51 -12.43
N SER A 148 -7.78 -23.40 -11.79
CA SER A 148 -7.93 -24.85 -11.93
C SER A 148 -8.51 -25.59 -10.71
N LEU A 149 -9.22 -24.92 -9.79
CA LEU A 149 -9.91 -25.61 -8.68
C LEU A 149 -11.45 -25.47 -8.73
N THR A 150 -12.04 -25.58 -9.93
CA THR A 150 -13.48 -25.85 -10.08
C THR A 150 -13.70 -27.12 -10.90
N ASP A 151 -13.27 -28.27 -10.38
CA ASP A 151 -13.84 -29.54 -10.78
C ASP A 151 -14.26 -30.33 -9.53
N ASP A 152 -15.35 -29.89 -8.92
CA ASP A 152 -16.12 -30.66 -7.97
C ASP A 152 -17.38 -31.21 -8.68
N SER A 153 -17.17 -31.96 -9.77
CA SER A 153 -18.20 -32.79 -10.34
C SER A 153 -17.78 -34.25 -10.20
N LYS A 154 -17.86 -34.80 -8.96
CA LYS A 154 -18.05 -36.26 -8.73
C LYS A 154 -18.23 -36.53 -7.24
N LEU A 155 -19.48 -36.49 -6.80
CA LEU A 155 -20.08 -37.56 -5.96
C LEU A 155 -21.61 -37.35 -5.89
#